data_12863b41dca68248d7cbaa27c47b9f88
#
_entry.id   12863b41dca68248d7cbaa27c47b9f88
#
_cell.length_a   1.000
_cell.length_b   1.000
_cell.length_c   1.000
_cell.angle_alpha   90.00
_cell.angle_beta   90.00
_cell.angle_gamma   90.00
#
_symmetry.space_group_name_H-M   'P 1'
#
loop_
_entity.id
_entity.type
_entity.pdbx_description
1 polymer ?
#
loop_
_entity_poly.entity_id
_entity_poly.type
_entity_poly.pdbx_seq_one_letter_code
_entity_poly.pdbx_strand_id
1 'polypeptide(L)'
;MNVVVLLAPGFEELEMVTIVDVLRRAGISVVLAGIVPPPIEGGHGIKVITDLSIDDVGTYDALVLPGGNPGYINLERDQRVLKLICEAYDGGKYVGAICAAPVSYTHLTLPTILLV
;
A
#
# COMPACT_ATOMS: atom_id res chain seq x y z
N MET A 1 -5.86 -15.99 -0.17
CA MET A 1 -5.98 -14.55 0.13
C MET A 1 -5.05 -13.79 -0.80
N ASN A 2 -5.55 -12.74 -1.42
CA ASN A 2 -4.80 -11.88 -2.31
C ASN A 2 -4.62 -10.51 -1.67
N VAL A 3 -3.38 -10.07 -1.54
CA VAL A 3 -3.01 -8.80 -0.90
C VAL A 3 -2.40 -7.87 -1.93
N VAL A 4 -2.82 -6.62 -1.93
CA VAL A 4 -2.21 -5.55 -2.73
C VAL A 4 -1.48 -4.60 -1.80
N VAL A 5 -0.20 -4.37 -2.10
CA VAL A 5 0.62 -3.38 -1.40
C VAL A 5 0.83 -2.20 -2.36
N LEU A 6 0.38 -1.01 -1.97
CA LEU A 6 0.53 0.19 -2.79
C LEU A 6 1.87 0.86 -2.52
N LEU A 7 2.54 1.27 -3.59
CA LEU A 7 3.87 1.87 -3.49
C LEU A 7 3.92 3.23 -4.17
N ALA A 8 4.48 4.21 -3.44
CA ALA A 8 4.70 5.56 -3.94
C ALA A 8 6.17 5.97 -3.73
N PRO A 9 6.69 6.92 -4.51
CA PRO A 9 8.03 7.45 -4.28
C PRO A 9 8.20 7.93 -2.85
N GLY A 10 9.32 7.60 -2.24
CA GLY A 10 9.61 7.92 -0.84
C GLY A 10 9.09 6.90 0.17
N PHE A 11 8.69 5.71 -0.29
CA PHE A 11 8.26 4.63 0.61
C PHE A 11 9.41 4.18 1.53
N GLU A 12 9.05 3.59 2.68
CA GLU A 12 10.03 3.00 3.59
C GLU A 12 10.39 1.60 3.11
N GLU A 13 11.63 1.43 2.66
CA GLU A 13 12.10 0.18 2.06
C GLU A 13 11.99 -1.01 3.01
N LEU A 14 12.42 -0.83 4.26
CA LEU A 14 12.37 -1.91 5.25
C LEU A 14 10.94 -2.39 5.50
N GLU A 15 9.99 -1.46 5.63
CA GLU A 15 8.59 -1.80 5.89
C GLU A 15 7.98 -2.53 4.69
N MET A 16 8.18 -2.01 3.50
CA MET A 16 7.63 -2.63 2.30
C MET A 16 8.17 -4.04 2.10
N VAL A 17 9.48 -4.22 2.17
CA VAL A 17 10.11 -5.53 1.96
C VAL A 17 9.67 -6.51 3.03
N THR A 18 9.59 -6.09 4.28
CA THR A 18 9.15 -6.94 5.39
C THR A 18 7.72 -7.43 5.15
N ILE A 19 6.81 -6.54 4.79
CA ILE A 19 5.42 -6.90 4.53
C ILE A 19 5.33 -7.91 3.38
N VAL A 20 5.94 -7.59 2.25
CA VAL A 20 5.86 -8.42 1.04
C VAL A 20 6.53 -9.76 1.27
N ASP A 21 7.73 -9.77 1.83
CA ASP A 21 8.51 -10.99 2.03
C ASP A 21 7.84 -11.93 3.03
N VAL A 22 7.44 -11.40 4.19
CA VAL A 22 6.82 -12.21 5.24
C VAL A 22 5.50 -12.83 4.76
N LEU A 23 4.66 -12.06 4.08
CA LEU A 23 3.39 -12.57 3.57
C LEU A 23 3.61 -13.63 2.49
N ARG A 24 4.56 -13.43 1.58
CA ARG A 24 4.89 -14.41 0.55
C ARG A 24 5.46 -15.70 1.15
N ARG A 25 6.28 -15.60 2.19
CA ARG A 25 6.78 -16.78 2.93
C ARG A 25 5.65 -17.57 3.55
N ALA A 26 4.59 -16.90 3.96
CA ALA A 26 3.40 -17.55 4.52
C ALA A 26 2.47 -18.16 3.45
N GLY A 27 2.84 -18.10 2.18
CA GLY A 27 2.04 -18.64 1.08
C GLY A 27 0.90 -17.72 0.63
N ILE A 28 0.91 -16.45 1.05
CA ILE A 28 -0.10 -15.47 0.67
C ILE A 28 0.32 -14.82 -0.65
N SER A 29 -0.63 -14.68 -1.58
CA SER A 29 -0.39 -13.98 -2.84
C SER A 29 -0.33 -12.48 -2.59
N VAL A 30 0.80 -11.87 -2.88
CA VAL A 30 1.04 -10.43 -2.68
C VAL A 30 1.48 -9.80 -3.98
N VAL A 31 0.79 -8.75 -4.40
CA VAL A 31 1.14 -7.92 -5.56
C VAL A 31 1.56 -6.55 -5.08
N LEU A 32 2.64 -6.05 -5.67
CA LEU A 32 3.14 -4.71 -5.41
C LEU A 32 2.69 -3.80 -6.54
N ALA A 33 1.84 -2.83 -6.24
CA ALA A 33 1.25 -1.93 -7.23
C ALA A 33 1.75 -0.50 -7.04
N GLY A 34 2.26 0.10 -8.11
CA GLY A 34 2.84 1.43 -8.07
C GLY A 34 1.87 2.52 -8.51
N ILE A 35 1.97 3.69 -7.90
CA ILE A 35 1.18 4.86 -8.30
C ILE A 35 1.85 5.67 -9.41
N VAL A 36 3.11 5.35 -9.72
CA VAL A 36 3.87 5.94 -10.83
C VAL A 36 4.55 4.82 -11.60
N PRO A 37 5.00 5.06 -12.85
CA PRO A 37 5.74 4.06 -13.60
C PRO A 37 7.01 3.61 -12.86
N PRO A 38 7.37 2.31 -12.91
CA PRO A 38 8.60 1.82 -12.31
C PRO A 38 9.84 2.34 -13.07
N PRO A 39 11.01 2.39 -12.40
CA PRO A 39 11.24 2.02 -11.00
C PRO A 39 10.75 3.09 -10.02
N ILE A 40 10.35 2.65 -8.84
CA ILE A 40 9.93 3.55 -7.76
C ILE A 40 11.04 3.59 -6.71
N GLU A 41 11.50 4.79 -6.38
CA GLU A 41 12.59 4.98 -5.44
C GLU A 41 12.06 5.21 -4.02
N GLY A 42 12.57 4.44 -3.07
CA GLY A 42 12.25 4.61 -1.66
C GLY A 42 12.97 5.79 -1.02
N GLY A 43 12.63 6.07 0.22
CA GLY A 43 13.19 7.19 0.99
C GLY A 43 14.70 7.09 1.22
N HIS A 44 15.28 5.92 1.07
CA HIS A 44 16.71 5.66 1.25
C HIS A 44 17.41 5.28 -0.05
N GLY A 45 16.80 5.58 -1.18
CA GLY A 45 17.42 5.44 -2.50
C GLY A 45 17.33 4.06 -3.14
N ILE A 46 16.66 3.10 -2.52
CA ILE A 46 16.46 1.78 -3.12
C ILE A 46 15.35 1.85 -4.16
N LYS A 47 15.65 1.41 -5.37
CA LYS A 47 14.70 1.43 -6.49
C LYS A 47 14.05 0.06 -6.65
N VAL A 48 12.75 0.05 -6.80
CA VAL A 48 11.95 -1.18 -6.90
C VAL A 48 11.13 -1.16 -8.17
N ILE A 49 11.09 -2.31 -8.85
CA ILE A 49 10.17 -2.52 -9.97
C ILE A 49 8.92 -3.18 -9.41
N THR A 50 7.78 -2.51 -9.56
CA THR A 50 6.49 -3.02 -9.08
C THR A 50 5.94 -4.08 -10.02
N ASP A 51 5.07 -4.94 -9.50
CA ASP A 51 4.46 -6.01 -10.30
C ASP A 51 3.45 -5.46 -11.31
N LEU A 52 2.73 -4.40 -10.92
CA LEU A 52 1.75 -3.74 -11.80
C LEU A 52 1.51 -2.29 -11.38
N SER A 53 0.77 -1.58 -12.24
CA SER A 53 0.29 -0.22 -11.94
C SER A 53 -0.95 -0.29 -11.06
N ILE A 54 -1.17 0.73 -10.24
CA ILE A 54 -2.42 0.88 -9.48
C ILE A 54 -3.65 0.83 -10.39
N ASP A 55 -3.52 1.30 -11.63
CA ASP A 55 -4.62 1.31 -12.59
C ASP A 55 -5.03 -0.10 -13.03
N ASP A 56 -4.16 -1.09 -12.85
CA ASP A 56 -4.38 -2.47 -13.26
C ASP A 56 -4.79 -3.39 -12.10
N VAL A 57 -4.99 -2.83 -10.90
CA VAL A 57 -5.41 -3.62 -9.74
C VAL A 57 -6.82 -4.18 -9.97
N GLY A 58 -6.94 -5.51 -9.87
CA GLY A 58 -8.21 -6.21 -9.98
C GLY A 58 -8.83 -6.50 -8.63
N THR A 59 -9.36 -7.72 -8.46
CA THR A 59 -9.93 -8.17 -7.18
C THR A 59 -8.82 -8.50 -6.17
N TYR A 60 -9.08 -8.17 -4.91
CA TYR A 60 -8.17 -8.44 -3.81
C TYR A 60 -8.95 -8.58 -2.50
N ASP A 61 -8.30 -9.12 -1.48
CA ASP A 61 -8.90 -9.31 -0.14
C ASP A 61 -8.38 -8.30 0.88
N ALA A 62 -7.17 -7.80 0.69
CA ALA A 62 -6.54 -6.85 1.60
C ALA A 62 -5.73 -5.82 0.83
N LEU A 63 -5.74 -4.59 1.34
CA LEU A 63 -4.97 -3.46 0.82
C LEU A 63 -4.00 -2.99 1.91
N VAL A 64 -2.73 -2.88 1.59
CA VAL A 64 -1.70 -2.48 2.55
C VAL A 64 -0.95 -1.25 2.07
N LEU A 65 -0.76 -0.30 2.97
CA LEU A 65 -0.12 0.98 2.71
C LEU A 65 1.12 1.11 3.60
N PRO A 66 2.33 0.93 3.04
CA PRO A 66 3.56 1.13 3.79
C PRO A 66 3.73 2.58 4.20
N GLY A 67 4.55 2.82 5.22
CA GLY A 67 4.93 4.15 5.63
C GLY A 67 6.08 4.71 4.78
N GLY A 68 6.75 5.68 5.36
CA GLY A 68 7.86 6.38 4.72
C GLY A 68 7.48 7.80 4.33
N ASN A 69 8.43 8.71 4.46
CA ASN A 69 8.25 10.11 4.12
C ASN A 69 9.18 10.45 2.94
N PRO A 70 8.65 10.97 1.81
CA PRO A 70 7.28 11.45 1.58
C PRO A 70 6.30 10.40 1.04
N GLY A 71 6.61 9.12 1.13
CA GLY A 71 5.77 8.06 0.55
C GLY A 71 4.32 8.14 1.00
N TYR A 72 4.07 8.27 2.31
CA TYR A 72 2.71 8.34 2.82
C TYR A 72 1.95 9.58 2.33
N ILE A 73 2.67 10.70 2.13
CA ILE A 73 2.08 11.93 1.59
C ILE A 73 1.70 11.73 0.12
N ASN A 74 2.56 11.08 -0.64
CA ASN A 74 2.30 10.80 -2.05
C ASN A 74 1.11 9.87 -2.23
N LEU A 75 0.96 8.88 -1.35
CA LEU A 75 -0.22 8.00 -1.35
C LEU A 75 -1.48 8.79 -1.00
N GLU A 76 -1.43 9.62 0.03
CA GLU A 76 -2.57 10.43 0.48
C GLU A 76 -3.08 11.36 -0.60
N ARG A 77 -2.20 11.92 -1.42
CA ARG A 77 -2.54 12.87 -2.47
C ARG A 77 -3.07 12.23 -3.74
N ASP A 78 -2.95 10.92 -3.88
CA ASP A 78 -3.39 10.21 -5.08
C ASP A 78 -4.85 9.79 -4.93
N GLN A 79 -5.71 10.31 -5.81
CA GLN A 79 -7.15 10.04 -5.77
C GLN A 79 -7.46 8.56 -6.03
N ARG A 80 -6.63 7.87 -6.79
CA ARG A 80 -6.79 6.43 -7.06
C ARG A 80 -6.57 5.61 -5.80
N VAL A 81 -5.63 6.03 -4.95
CA VAL A 81 -5.38 5.39 -3.65
C VAL A 81 -6.60 5.55 -2.75
N LEU A 82 -7.12 6.77 -2.63
CA LEU A 82 -8.29 7.05 -1.80
C LEU A 82 -9.51 6.26 -2.30
N LYS A 83 -9.68 6.17 -3.61
CA LYS A 83 -10.76 5.39 -4.22
C LYS A 83 -10.66 3.92 -3.85
N LEU A 84 -9.46 3.33 -3.93
CA LEU A 84 -9.25 1.93 -3.55
C LEU A 84 -9.54 1.69 -2.07
N ILE A 85 -9.13 2.61 -1.19
CA ILE A 85 -9.44 2.49 0.24
C ILE A 85 -10.95 2.49 0.48
N CYS A 86 -11.66 3.40 -0.15
CA CYS A 86 -13.12 3.46 -0.03
C CYS A 86 -13.79 2.21 -0.58
N GLU A 87 -13.35 1.72 -1.73
CA GLU A 87 -13.87 0.48 -2.32
C GLU A 87 -13.58 -0.73 -1.44
N ALA A 88 -12.41 -0.78 -0.82
CA ALA A 88 -12.06 -1.86 0.11
C ALA A 88 -12.98 -1.84 1.33
N TYR A 89 -13.23 -0.66 1.89
CA TYR A 89 -14.16 -0.51 3.00
C TYR A 89 -15.58 -0.97 2.63
N ASP A 90 -16.09 -0.49 1.49
CA ASP A 90 -17.44 -0.84 1.03
C ASP A 90 -17.58 -2.34 0.72
N GLY A 91 -16.50 -2.95 0.26
CA GLY A 91 -16.47 -4.39 -0.04
C GLY A 91 -16.16 -5.29 1.16
N GLY A 92 -16.01 -4.73 2.36
CA GLY A 92 -15.68 -5.49 3.57
C GLY A 92 -14.27 -6.08 3.57
N LYS A 93 -13.34 -5.49 2.82
CA LYS A 93 -11.96 -5.97 2.73
C LYS A 93 -11.12 -5.38 3.86
N TYR A 94 -9.96 -6.00 4.10
CA TYR A 94 -9.01 -5.49 5.10
C TYR A 94 -8.20 -4.34 4.52
N VAL A 95 -7.94 -3.34 5.35
CA VAL A 95 -7.03 -2.24 5.01
C VAL A 95 -6.01 -2.10 6.13
N GLY A 96 -4.74 -2.21 5.78
CA GLY A 96 -3.64 -2.06 6.72
C GLY A 96 -2.78 -0.85 6.35
N ALA A 97 -2.46 -0.02 7.34
CA ALA A 97 -1.53 1.10 7.16
C ALA A 97 -0.57 1.13 8.35
N ILE A 98 0.71 1.29 8.09
CA ILE A 98 1.73 1.22 9.12
C ILE A 98 2.60 2.48 9.16
N CYS A 99 3.30 2.68 10.29
CA CYS A 99 4.22 3.78 10.55
C CYS A 99 3.53 5.14 10.36
N ALA A 100 3.99 6.00 9.46
CA ALA A 100 3.40 7.31 9.24
C ALA A 100 2.11 7.27 8.41
N ALA A 101 1.87 6.20 7.66
CA ALA A 101 0.68 6.09 6.81
C ALA A 101 -0.65 6.23 7.58
N PRO A 102 -0.82 5.68 8.79
CA PRO A 102 -2.07 5.85 9.53
C PRO A 102 -2.47 7.30 9.77
N VAL A 103 -1.51 8.21 9.91
CA VAL A 103 -1.78 9.64 10.14
C VAL A 103 -2.60 10.24 9.00
N SER A 104 -2.33 9.80 7.77
CA SER A 104 -3.03 10.30 6.57
C SER A 104 -4.48 9.85 6.49
N TYR A 105 -4.84 8.77 7.18
CA TYR A 105 -6.15 8.13 7.05
C TYR A 105 -6.99 8.19 8.34
N THR A 106 -6.52 8.87 9.38
CA THR A 106 -7.24 8.96 10.66
C THR A 106 -8.57 9.69 10.55
N HIS A 107 -8.75 10.53 9.54
CA HIS A 107 -10.01 11.24 9.29
C HIS A 107 -11.07 10.34 8.62
N LEU A 108 -10.68 9.16 8.15
CA LEU A 108 -11.59 8.21 7.53
C LEU A 108 -12.14 7.28 8.61
N THR A 109 -13.46 7.15 8.67
CA THR A 109 -14.12 6.24 9.60
C THR A 109 -14.25 4.86 8.97
N LEU A 110 -13.17 4.06 9.03
CA LEU A 110 -13.10 2.73 8.42
C LEU A 110 -13.02 1.65 9.51
N PRO A 111 -14.06 0.84 9.71
CA PRO A 111 -14.06 -0.15 10.80
C PRO A 111 -13.11 -1.34 10.55
N THR A 112 -12.67 -1.54 9.33
CA THR A 112 -11.76 -2.67 8.98
C THR A 112 -10.32 -2.22 8.76
N ILE A 113 -9.95 -1.02 9.21
CA ILE A 113 -8.59 -0.50 9.06
C ILE A 113 -7.74 -0.95 10.25
N LEU A 114 -6.52 -1.43 9.95
CA LEU A 114 -5.51 -1.76 10.94
C LEU A 114 -4.45 -0.66 10.94
N LEU A 115 -4.35 0.10 12.04
CA LEU A 115 -3.38 1.17 12.20
C LEU A 115 -2.25 0.71 13.12
N VAL A 116 -1.03 0.77 12.62
CA VAL A 116 0.15 0.28 13.36
C VAL A 116 1.20 1.38 13.52
#